data_ab6a99d27712e42d49625d31916b1c29
#
_entry.id   ab6a99d27712e42d49625d31916b1c29
#
_cell.length_a   1.000
_cell.length_b   1.000
_cell.length_c   1.000
_cell.angle_alpha   90.00
_cell.angle_beta   90.00
_cell.angle_gamma   90.00
#
_symmetry.space_group_name_H-M   'P 1'
#
loop_
_entity.id
_entity.type
_entity.pdbx_description
1 polymer ?
#
loop_
_entity_poly.entity_id
_entity_poly.type
_entity_poly.pdbx_seq_one_letter_code
_entity_poly.pdbx_strand_id
1 'polypeptide(L)' 'MSSSPQIEKLALLEHQVEELVALTQVLAKENRALRTQQKNWSVERAKLIEKNELAKSRVESMISRLKALESD' A
#
# COMPACT_ATOMS: atom_id res chain seq x y z
N MET A 1 10.91 22.51 48.50
CA MET A 1 11.61 23.35 47.53
C MET A 1 11.03 23.15 46.13
N SER A 2 10.73 24.22 45.45
CA SER A 2 10.27 24.12 44.07
C SER A 2 11.45 23.84 43.15
N SER A 3 11.25 23.02 42.13
CA SER A 3 12.24 22.77 41.09
C SER A 3 12.46 24.07 40.28
N SER A 4 13.65 24.23 39.72
CA SER A 4 13.94 25.41 38.92
C SER A 4 13.15 25.34 37.60
N PRO A 5 12.75 26.50 37.02
CA PRO A 5 12.08 26.51 35.72
C PRO A 5 12.89 25.86 34.60
N GLN A 6 14.21 25.86 34.70
CA GLN A 6 15.10 25.23 33.74
C GLN A 6 15.00 23.70 33.79
N ILE A 7 14.93 23.14 35.00
CA ILE A 7 14.75 21.69 35.19
C ILE A 7 13.39 21.25 34.66
N GLU A 8 12.36 22.05 34.92
CA GLU A 8 11.00 21.76 34.42
C GLU A 8 10.95 21.79 32.90
N LYS A 9 11.62 22.74 32.27
CA LYS A 9 11.72 22.82 30.80
C LYS A 9 12.46 21.63 30.22
N LEU A 10 13.55 21.19 30.87
CA LEU A 10 14.30 20.02 30.42
C LEU A 10 13.46 18.75 30.53
N ALA A 11 12.72 18.60 31.62
CA ALA A 11 11.84 17.45 31.79
C ALA A 11 10.72 17.42 30.74
N LEU A 12 10.15 18.58 30.42
CA LEU A 12 9.14 18.71 29.38
C LEU A 12 9.73 18.38 28.00
N LEU A 13 10.92 18.90 27.71
CA LEU A 13 11.60 18.63 26.45
C LEU A 13 11.94 17.16 26.30
N GLU A 14 12.42 16.52 27.35
CA GLU A 14 12.69 15.07 27.36
C GLU A 14 11.44 14.27 27.05
N HIS A 15 10.32 14.62 27.66
CA HIS A 15 9.03 13.97 27.42
C HIS A 15 8.61 14.15 25.95
N GLN A 16 8.75 15.35 25.39
CA GLN A 16 8.42 15.60 24.00
C GLN A 16 9.29 14.79 23.03
N VAL A 17 10.58 14.67 23.33
CA VAL A 17 11.51 13.85 22.54
C VAL A 17 11.11 12.39 22.60
N GLU A 18 10.75 11.87 23.77
CA GLU A 18 10.30 10.50 23.92
C GLU A 18 9.03 10.22 23.10
N GLU A 19 8.09 11.16 23.13
CA GLU A 19 6.87 11.06 22.32
C GLU A 19 7.18 11.06 20.84
N LEU A 20 8.08 11.91 20.38
CA LEU A 20 8.49 11.96 18.99
C LEU A 20 9.16 10.66 18.54
N VAL A 21 10.04 10.11 19.37
CA VAL A 21 10.69 8.84 19.09
C VAL A 21 9.65 7.72 18.96
N ALA A 22 8.71 7.66 19.92
CA ALA A 22 7.66 6.66 19.90
C ALA A 22 6.80 6.78 18.63
N LEU A 23 6.40 7.99 18.29
CA LEU A 23 5.61 8.26 17.09
C LEU A 23 6.38 7.88 15.82
N THR A 24 7.66 8.21 15.76
CA THR A 24 8.53 7.87 14.62
C THR A 24 8.60 6.35 14.43
N GLN A 25 8.71 5.59 15.52
CA GLN A 25 8.73 4.13 15.47
C GLN A 25 7.42 3.56 14.95
N VAL A 26 6.29 4.10 15.42
CA VAL A 26 4.96 3.71 14.93
C VAL A 26 4.83 4.00 13.44
N LEU A 27 5.20 5.20 13.01
CA LEU A 27 5.13 5.59 11.59
C LEU A 27 6.03 4.73 10.71
N ALA A 28 7.24 4.40 11.18
CA ALA A 28 8.13 3.52 10.43
C ALA A 28 7.53 2.12 10.25
N LYS A 29 6.88 1.61 11.29
CA LYS A 29 6.21 0.30 11.27
C LYS A 29 5.03 0.31 10.31
N GLU A 30 4.19 1.34 10.39
CA GLU A 30 3.06 1.51 9.48
C GLU A 30 3.52 1.67 8.03
N ASN A 31 4.59 2.42 7.81
CA ASN A 31 5.16 2.60 6.48
C ASN A 31 5.60 1.26 5.87
N ARG A 32 6.28 0.41 6.65
CA ARG A 32 6.67 -0.92 6.20
C ARG A 32 5.47 -1.79 5.85
N ALA A 33 4.43 -1.74 6.70
CA ALA A 33 3.21 -2.50 6.47
C ALA A 33 2.49 -2.04 5.19
N LEU A 34 2.39 -0.74 4.98
CA LEU A 34 1.77 -0.17 3.78
C LEU A 34 2.56 -0.50 2.51
N ARG A 35 3.88 -0.50 2.58
CA ARG A 35 4.73 -0.90 1.44
C ARG A 35 4.53 -2.36 1.06
N THR A 36 4.42 -3.23 2.05
CA THR A 36 4.14 -4.65 1.83
C THR A 36 2.78 -4.83 1.18
N GLN A 37 1.76 -4.13 1.68
CA GLN A 37 0.41 -4.16 1.12
C GLN A 37 0.40 -3.66 -0.32
N GLN A 38 1.12 -2.58 -0.60
CA GLN A 38 1.25 -2.03 -1.95
C GLN A 38 1.86 -3.04 -2.92
N LYS A 39 2.90 -3.75 -2.50
CA LYS A 39 3.52 -4.80 -3.31
C LYS A 39 2.54 -5.92 -3.62
N ASN A 40 1.78 -6.36 -2.62
CA ASN A 40 0.79 -7.42 -2.78
C ASN A 40 -0.30 -7.00 -3.76
N TRP A 41 -0.81 -5.77 -3.63
CA TRP A 41 -1.81 -5.24 -4.55
C TRP A 41 -1.27 -5.12 -5.98
N SER A 42 -0.02 -4.71 -6.13
CA SER A 42 0.63 -4.60 -7.44
C SER A 42 0.71 -5.97 -8.13
N VAL A 43 1.07 -7.01 -7.38
CA VAL A 43 1.11 -8.38 -7.90
C VAL A 43 -0.28 -8.87 -8.27
N GLU A 44 -1.27 -8.66 -7.41
CA GLU A 44 -2.65 -9.06 -7.69
C GLU A 44 -3.23 -8.34 -8.89
N ARG A 45 -2.97 -7.03 -8.98
CA ARG A 45 -3.39 -6.24 -10.14
C ARG A 45 -2.82 -6.79 -11.43
N ALA A 46 -1.53 -7.14 -11.45
CA ALA A 46 -0.88 -7.72 -12.62
C ALA A 46 -1.54 -9.03 -13.03
N LYS A 47 -1.88 -9.89 -12.06
CA LYS A 47 -2.60 -11.14 -12.31
C LYS A 47 -3.99 -10.91 -12.89
N LEU A 48 -4.72 -9.93 -12.36
CA LEU A 48 -6.05 -9.60 -12.86
C LEU A 48 -6.01 -9.05 -14.29
N ILE A 49 -5.02 -8.21 -14.59
CA ILE A 49 -4.82 -7.69 -15.94
C ILE A 49 -4.54 -8.85 -16.91
N GLU A 50 -3.68 -9.78 -16.54
CA GLU A 50 -3.36 -10.95 -17.33
C GLU A 50 -4.60 -11.80 -17.60
N LYS A 51 -5.40 -12.06 -16.58
CA LYS A 51 -6.66 -12.81 -16.70
C LYS A 51 -7.66 -12.10 -17.60
N ASN A 52 -7.77 -10.79 -17.48
CA ASN A 52 -8.65 -9.98 -18.32
C ASN A 52 -8.23 -10.02 -19.78
N GLU A 53 -6.94 -9.89 -20.06
CA GLU A 53 -6.40 -9.97 -21.41
C GLU A 53 -6.65 -11.34 -22.03
N LEU A 54 -6.47 -12.39 -21.24
CA LEU A 54 -6.73 -13.75 -21.70
C LEU A 54 -8.21 -13.98 -22.01
N ALA A 55 -9.10 -13.52 -21.11
CA ALA A 55 -10.54 -13.62 -21.31
C ALA A 55 -10.99 -12.83 -22.54
N LYS A 56 -10.47 -11.63 -22.72
CA LYS A 56 -10.74 -10.78 -23.89
C LYS A 56 -10.31 -11.48 -25.19
N SER A 57 -9.11 -12.04 -25.20
CA SER A 57 -8.57 -12.77 -26.36
C SER A 57 -9.46 -13.97 -26.73
N ARG A 58 -9.93 -14.70 -25.74
CA ARG A 58 -10.83 -15.84 -25.95
C ARG A 58 -12.16 -15.42 -26.53
N VAL A 59 -12.74 -14.34 -26.03
CA VAL A 59 -14.00 -13.80 -26.56
C VAL A 59 -13.83 -13.32 -28.00
N GLU A 60 -12.75 -12.61 -28.29
CA GLU A 60 -12.44 -12.16 -29.67
C GLU A 60 -12.27 -13.35 -30.63
N SER A 61 -11.63 -14.42 -30.17
CA SER A 61 -11.47 -15.63 -30.95
C SER A 61 -12.82 -16.31 -31.24
N MET A 62 -13.71 -16.37 -30.25
CA MET A 62 -15.06 -16.92 -30.43
C MET A 62 -15.89 -16.10 -31.41
N ILE A 63 -15.82 -14.79 -31.31
CA ILE A 63 -16.52 -13.88 -32.24
C ILE A 63 -16.00 -14.09 -33.67
N SER A 64 -14.71 -14.20 -33.87
CA SER A 64 -14.10 -14.45 -35.19
C SER A 64 -14.59 -15.76 -35.79
N ARG A 65 -14.68 -16.84 -34.98
CA ARG A 65 -15.19 -18.12 -35.43
C ARG A 65 -16.66 -18.07 -35.83
N LEU A 66 -17.47 -17.36 -35.06
CA LEU A 66 -18.89 -17.19 -35.38
C LEU A 66 -19.08 -16.43 -36.70
N LYS A 67 -18.30 -15.37 -36.90
CA LYS A 67 -18.34 -14.60 -38.17
C LYS A 67 -17.92 -15.45 -39.36
N ALA A 68 -16.93 -16.30 -39.20
CA ALA A 68 -16.48 -17.19 -40.24
C ALA A 68 -17.57 -18.21 -40.64
N LEU A 69 -18.34 -18.70 -39.65
CA LEU A 69 -19.47 -19.59 -39.91
C LEU A 69 -20.62 -18.87 -40.62
N GLU A 70 -20.87 -17.63 -40.33
CA GLU A 70 -21.92 -16.82 -40.94
C GLU A 70 -21.63 -16.47 -42.41
N SER A 71 -20.36 -16.31 -42.77
CA SER A 71 -19.98 -15.94 -44.13
C SER A 71 -20.01 -17.08 -45.12
N ASP A 72 -20.24 -18.28 -44.66
CA ASP A 72 -20.45 -19.48 -45.51
C ASP A 72 -21.93 -19.64 -45.82
#